data_04579d27911afaa64bb6cf1271d9040b
#
_entry.id   04579d27911afaa64bb6cf1271d9040b
#
_cell.length_a   1.000
_cell.length_b   1.000
_cell.length_c   1.000
_cell.angle_alpha   90.00
_cell.angle_beta   90.00
_cell.angle_gamma   90.00
#
_symmetry.space_group_name_H-M   'P 1'
#
loop_
_entity.id
_entity.type
_entity.pdbx_description
1 polymer ?
#
loop_
_entity_poly.entity_id
_entity_poly.type
_entity_poly.pdbx_seq_one_letter_code
_entity_poly.pdbx_strand_id
1 'polypeptide(L)'
;MQPVSPFPNRKDAAAEALRVPPHSLEAEQAVLGGLMLDNSTWDQIADRLDESDFYRSDHRLIFRAIRRLSENGKPFDLLTLAEWLEDNNELEDAGGFAYLGILARDTPSAANVRAYGDIVRERAIRRELIRTATEMADSAYDPRGRDSKQLLDDAEKRVFAIAEHGLRAQQGFVSIKDLLASTVERIDILFQRDNPITGIPTGWPDFDDKTAGLQRGDLIVIAGRPSMGKTAFAMNIAEFAAIQVKCPVAVFSMEMPGESLIMRLMSSLGRIDQHKVRTGRLDDDDWPRLTSAVTMLSEARLFIDDSSNLSPNDLRARARRLHRQEGQLGLIVVDYLQLMQVPGTNENRATEVSEISRSLKALAKELSVPVLALSQLNRTLEQRGDKRPIMSDLRESGAIEQDADLICFIYRDEVYNPDSPDRGVAEIIIGKQRNGPIGTTRLTFLGQYTRFESYAPEFYPAGSGHESSNHGAPRSGGAGSQSAAGKGGGAGPAGGGRR
;
A
#
# COMPACT_ATOMS: atom_id res chain seq x y z
N MET A 1 49.47 -18.36 -31.79
CA MET A 1 48.13 -17.94 -31.30
C MET A 1 47.12 -18.32 -32.37
N GLN A 2 46.38 -19.40 -32.18
CA GLN A 2 45.29 -19.79 -33.07
C GLN A 2 44.02 -18.99 -32.67
N PRO A 3 43.22 -18.48 -33.62
CA PRO A 3 42.00 -17.76 -33.31
C PRO A 3 40.94 -18.71 -32.77
N VAL A 4 40.39 -18.39 -31.60
CA VAL A 4 39.26 -19.08 -31.00
C VAL A 4 38.02 -18.79 -31.83
N SER A 5 37.39 -19.81 -32.41
CA SER A 5 36.15 -19.71 -33.17
C SER A 5 35.00 -19.31 -32.25
N PRO A 6 34.18 -18.27 -32.60
CA PRO A 6 33.07 -17.80 -31.77
C PRO A 6 31.79 -18.62 -31.91
N PHE A 7 31.82 -19.77 -32.60
CA PHE A 7 30.60 -20.58 -32.77
C PHE A 7 30.64 -21.80 -31.84
N PRO A 8 29.53 -22.09 -31.11
CA PRO A 8 29.45 -23.26 -30.25
C PRO A 8 29.59 -24.53 -31.05
N ASN A 9 30.32 -25.46 -30.47
CA ASN A 9 30.65 -26.76 -31.08
C ASN A 9 29.36 -27.52 -31.41
N ARG A 10 29.24 -28.16 -32.57
CA ARG A 10 28.04 -28.95 -32.99
C ARG A 10 27.61 -30.02 -31.98
N LYS A 11 28.49 -30.43 -31.07
CA LYS A 11 28.17 -31.35 -29.97
C LYS A 11 27.32 -30.68 -28.87
N ASP A 12 27.47 -29.37 -28.68
CA ASP A 12 26.70 -28.63 -27.67
C ASP A 12 25.25 -28.37 -28.14
N ALA A 13 25.06 -28.14 -29.46
CA ALA A 13 23.72 -27.99 -30.05
C ALA A 13 22.89 -29.29 -30.01
N ALA A 14 23.54 -30.46 -30.12
CA ALA A 14 22.88 -31.76 -29.99
C ALA A 14 22.55 -32.12 -28.53
N ALA A 15 23.35 -31.62 -27.57
CA ALA A 15 23.10 -31.77 -26.15
C ALA A 15 21.98 -30.79 -25.66
N GLU A 16 21.84 -29.61 -26.29
CA GLU A 16 20.74 -28.69 -26.03
C GLU A 16 19.39 -29.21 -26.52
N ALA A 17 19.37 -29.96 -27.64
CA ALA A 17 18.16 -30.60 -28.17
C ALA A 17 17.61 -31.75 -27.30
N LEU A 18 18.36 -32.21 -26.30
CA LEU A 18 18.03 -33.30 -25.37
C LEU A 18 17.74 -32.81 -23.93
N ARG A 19 17.55 -31.51 -23.70
CA ARG A 19 17.19 -31.00 -22.38
C ARG A 19 15.73 -31.35 -22.04
N VAL A 20 15.54 -32.44 -21.30
CA VAL A 20 14.23 -32.79 -20.75
C VAL A 20 13.82 -31.76 -19.71
N PRO A 21 12.59 -31.20 -19.79
CA PRO A 21 12.13 -30.25 -18.80
C PRO A 21 12.21 -30.80 -17.37
N PRO A 22 12.58 -30.00 -16.36
CA PRO A 22 12.71 -30.45 -14.97
C PRO A 22 11.41 -31.06 -14.45
N HIS A 23 11.45 -32.30 -13.95
CA HIS A 23 10.33 -33.02 -13.37
C HIS A 23 10.83 -34.03 -12.31
N SER A 24 9.92 -34.59 -11.53
CA SER A 24 10.14 -35.77 -10.70
C SER A 24 8.84 -36.59 -10.69
N LEU A 25 8.87 -37.66 -11.49
CA LEU A 25 7.70 -38.55 -11.62
C LEU A 25 7.39 -39.23 -10.30
N GLU A 26 8.40 -39.60 -9.54
CA GLU A 26 8.26 -40.24 -8.23
C GLU A 26 7.56 -39.33 -7.23
N ALA A 27 7.89 -38.03 -7.24
CA ALA A 27 7.23 -37.06 -6.37
C ALA A 27 5.77 -36.81 -6.80
N GLU A 28 5.49 -36.73 -8.10
CA GLU A 28 4.13 -36.57 -8.61
C GLU A 28 3.26 -37.79 -8.25
N GLN A 29 3.77 -39.01 -8.46
CA GLN A 29 3.11 -40.26 -8.09
C GLN A 29 2.85 -40.33 -6.57
N ALA A 30 3.84 -39.97 -5.77
CA ALA A 30 3.72 -39.98 -4.31
C ALA A 30 2.70 -38.95 -3.78
N VAL A 31 2.56 -37.79 -4.44
CA VAL A 31 1.51 -36.81 -4.13
C VAL A 31 0.13 -37.38 -4.44
N LEU A 32 -0.07 -37.88 -5.67
CA LEU A 32 -1.37 -38.39 -6.11
C LEU A 32 -1.78 -39.62 -5.32
N GLY A 33 -0.89 -40.59 -5.15
CA GLY A 33 -1.16 -41.78 -4.35
C GLY A 33 -1.39 -41.48 -2.86
N GLY A 34 -0.65 -40.53 -2.31
CA GLY A 34 -0.83 -40.09 -0.90
C GLY A 34 -2.20 -39.44 -0.68
N LEU A 35 -2.67 -38.63 -1.61
CA LEU A 35 -4.00 -38.03 -1.58
C LEU A 35 -5.12 -39.09 -1.65
N MET A 36 -4.94 -40.13 -2.48
CA MET A 36 -5.90 -41.23 -2.58
C MET A 36 -5.93 -42.11 -1.31
N LEU A 37 -4.79 -42.25 -0.63
CA LEU A 37 -4.69 -43.07 0.60
C LEU A 37 -5.26 -42.35 1.82
N ASP A 38 -5.08 -41.02 1.89
CA ASP A 38 -5.54 -40.21 3.02
C ASP A 38 -6.03 -38.86 2.52
N ASN A 39 -7.34 -38.72 2.34
CA ASN A 39 -7.99 -37.52 1.86
C ASN A 39 -7.79 -36.32 2.78
N SER A 40 -7.48 -36.49 4.07
CA SER A 40 -7.21 -35.39 4.99
C SER A 40 -5.93 -34.63 4.66
N THR A 41 -5.02 -35.21 3.88
CA THR A 41 -3.79 -34.57 3.41
C THR A 41 -4.04 -33.53 2.31
N TRP A 42 -5.24 -33.47 1.74
CA TRP A 42 -5.63 -32.47 0.75
C TRP A 42 -5.41 -31.04 1.27
N ASP A 43 -5.77 -30.76 2.51
CA ASP A 43 -5.64 -29.43 3.12
C ASP A 43 -4.19 -28.95 3.18
N GLN A 44 -3.20 -29.85 3.08
CA GLN A 44 -1.77 -29.50 3.06
C GLN A 44 -1.26 -29.16 1.65
N ILE A 45 -2.05 -29.48 0.60
CA ILE A 45 -1.65 -29.40 -0.81
C ILE A 45 -2.53 -28.45 -1.60
N ALA A 46 -3.80 -28.27 -1.24
CA ALA A 46 -4.82 -27.58 -2.01
C ALA A 46 -4.46 -26.13 -2.41
N ASP A 47 -3.76 -25.41 -1.52
CA ASP A 47 -3.31 -24.03 -1.72
C ASP A 47 -1.89 -23.93 -2.31
N ARG A 48 -1.17 -25.06 -2.43
CA ARG A 48 0.24 -25.12 -2.83
C ARG A 48 0.45 -25.58 -4.26
N LEU A 49 -0.36 -26.50 -4.73
CA LEU A 49 -0.26 -27.08 -6.05
C LEU A 49 -1.47 -26.77 -6.92
N ASP A 50 -1.19 -26.60 -8.20
CA ASP A 50 -2.18 -26.52 -9.27
C ASP A 50 -1.97 -27.70 -10.24
N GLU A 51 -3.01 -28.02 -11.05
CA GLU A 51 -2.89 -29.07 -12.08
C GLU A 51 -1.72 -28.82 -13.05
N SER A 52 -1.46 -27.56 -13.37
CA SER A 52 -0.34 -27.15 -14.23
C SER A 52 1.05 -27.45 -13.67
N ASP A 53 1.15 -27.71 -12.33
CA ASP A 53 2.42 -28.03 -11.68
C ASP A 53 2.90 -29.45 -11.98
N PHE A 54 2.01 -30.32 -12.45
CA PHE A 54 2.39 -31.67 -12.84
C PHE A 54 2.97 -31.72 -14.25
N TYR A 55 4.00 -32.49 -14.43
CA TYR A 55 4.66 -32.65 -15.73
C TYR A 55 3.84 -33.52 -16.69
N ARG A 56 3.38 -34.69 -16.20
CA ARG A 56 2.59 -35.62 -17.03
C ARG A 56 1.15 -35.15 -17.19
N SER A 57 0.60 -35.36 -18.38
CA SER A 57 -0.78 -35.01 -18.71
C SER A 57 -1.80 -35.83 -17.90
N ASP A 58 -1.54 -37.13 -17.74
CA ASP A 58 -2.37 -38.03 -16.93
C ASP A 58 -2.40 -37.59 -15.45
N HIS A 59 -1.26 -37.20 -14.87
CA HIS A 59 -1.20 -36.68 -13.50
C HIS A 59 -1.98 -35.38 -13.33
N ARG A 60 -2.00 -34.50 -14.34
CA ARG A 60 -2.83 -33.28 -14.34
C ARG A 60 -4.29 -33.61 -14.29
N LEU A 61 -4.75 -34.60 -15.10
CA LEU A 61 -6.14 -35.03 -15.11
C LEU A 61 -6.55 -35.62 -13.75
N ILE A 62 -5.71 -36.48 -13.17
CA ILE A 62 -5.93 -37.08 -11.88
C ILE A 62 -6.03 -36.01 -10.78
N PHE A 63 -5.08 -35.05 -10.74
CA PHE A 63 -5.09 -33.98 -9.74
C PHE A 63 -6.33 -33.08 -9.89
N ARG A 64 -6.73 -32.75 -11.13
CA ARG A 64 -7.95 -31.98 -11.41
C ARG A 64 -9.20 -32.72 -10.90
N ALA A 65 -9.29 -34.02 -11.12
CA ALA A 65 -10.38 -34.84 -10.65
C ALA A 65 -10.44 -34.88 -9.10
N ILE A 66 -9.29 -35.05 -8.43
CA ILE A 66 -9.17 -34.98 -6.98
C ILE A 66 -9.68 -33.63 -6.45
N ARG A 67 -9.24 -32.51 -7.06
CA ARG A 67 -9.70 -31.17 -6.71
C ARG A 67 -11.22 -31.04 -6.82
N ARG A 68 -11.80 -31.50 -7.92
CA ARG A 68 -13.26 -31.44 -8.16
C ARG A 68 -14.06 -32.26 -7.18
N LEU A 69 -13.59 -33.45 -6.84
CA LEU A 69 -14.22 -34.29 -5.83
C LEU A 69 -14.16 -33.63 -4.45
N SER A 70 -13.00 -33.07 -4.07
CA SER A 70 -12.82 -32.34 -2.83
C SER A 70 -13.72 -31.11 -2.73
N GLU A 71 -13.82 -30.30 -3.79
CA GLU A 71 -14.71 -29.12 -3.87
C GLU A 71 -16.18 -29.49 -3.65
N ASN A 72 -16.58 -30.70 -4.06
CA ASN A 72 -17.93 -31.25 -3.90
C ASN A 72 -18.13 -32.03 -2.58
N GLY A 73 -17.12 -32.04 -1.69
CA GLY A 73 -17.17 -32.78 -0.43
C GLY A 73 -17.25 -34.30 -0.59
N LYS A 74 -16.85 -34.83 -1.75
CA LYS A 74 -16.82 -36.26 -2.05
C LYS A 74 -15.44 -36.85 -1.71
N PRO A 75 -15.35 -38.10 -1.27
CA PRO A 75 -14.07 -38.78 -1.14
C PRO A 75 -13.41 -38.98 -2.50
N PHE A 76 -12.08 -39.07 -2.51
CA PHE A 76 -11.28 -39.27 -3.72
C PHE A 76 -10.31 -40.44 -3.55
N ASP A 77 -10.87 -41.59 -3.14
CA ASP A 77 -10.20 -42.87 -3.19
C ASP A 77 -10.15 -43.42 -4.62
N LEU A 78 -9.47 -44.56 -4.79
CA LEU A 78 -9.31 -45.22 -6.07
C LEU A 78 -10.63 -45.41 -6.84
N LEU A 79 -11.69 -45.82 -6.15
CA LEU A 79 -12.97 -46.19 -6.78
C LEU A 79 -13.74 -44.93 -7.23
N THR A 80 -13.91 -43.99 -6.31
CA THR A 80 -14.64 -42.74 -6.55
C THR A 80 -13.94 -41.86 -7.59
N LEU A 81 -12.60 -41.88 -7.62
CA LEU A 81 -11.81 -41.16 -8.62
C LEU A 81 -11.94 -41.80 -9.99
N ALA A 82 -11.91 -43.12 -10.09
CA ALA A 82 -12.09 -43.83 -11.35
C ALA A 82 -13.49 -43.61 -11.94
N GLU A 83 -14.56 -43.70 -11.13
CA GLU A 83 -15.93 -43.43 -11.52
C GLU A 83 -16.08 -41.97 -12.06
N TRP A 84 -15.51 -40.99 -11.35
CA TRP A 84 -15.55 -39.59 -11.77
C TRP A 84 -14.85 -39.38 -13.15
N LEU A 85 -13.67 -39.99 -13.34
CA LEU A 85 -12.92 -39.92 -14.59
C LEU A 85 -13.67 -40.65 -15.73
N GLU A 86 -14.33 -41.75 -15.46
CA GLU A 86 -15.14 -42.48 -16.42
C GLU A 86 -16.37 -41.67 -16.88
N ASP A 87 -17.09 -41.07 -15.92
CA ASP A 87 -18.22 -40.17 -16.19
C ASP A 87 -17.85 -38.99 -17.09
N ASN A 88 -16.60 -38.53 -17.00
CA ASN A 88 -16.07 -37.42 -17.81
C ASN A 88 -15.35 -37.90 -19.09
N ASN A 89 -15.31 -39.21 -19.38
CA ASN A 89 -14.57 -39.83 -20.50
C ASN A 89 -13.06 -39.54 -20.48
N GLU A 90 -12.47 -39.38 -19.30
CA GLU A 90 -11.03 -39.05 -19.08
C GLU A 90 -10.24 -40.21 -18.43
N LEU A 91 -10.88 -41.35 -18.12
CA LEU A 91 -10.25 -42.45 -17.43
C LEU A 91 -9.05 -43.05 -18.20
N GLU A 92 -9.22 -43.29 -19.49
CA GLU A 92 -8.16 -43.84 -20.36
C GLU A 92 -6.99 -42.86 -20.50
N ASP A 93 -7.26 -41.56 -20.62
CA ASP A 93 -6.26 -40.53 -20.73
C ASP A 93 -5.51 -40.31 -19.37
N ALA A 94 -6.14 -40.67 -18.27
CA ALA A 94 -5.53 -40.70 -16.93
C ALA A 94 -4.71 -41.98 -16.66
N GLY A 95 -4.57 -42.84 -17.65
CA GLY A 95 -3.81 -44.10 -17.58
C GLY A 95 -4.64 -45.33 -17.20
N GLY A 96 -5.96 -45.21 -17.11
CA GLY A 96 -6.89 -46.29 -16.82
C GLY A 96 -6.93 -46.71 -15.35
N PHE A 97 -7.87 -47.54 -15.00
CA PHE A 97 -8.04 -48.01 -13.60
C PHE A 97 -6.82 -48.70 -13.04
N ALA A 98 -6.09 -49.45 -13.88
CA ALA A 98 -4.86 -50.14 -13.46
C ALA A 98 -3.76 -49.16 -12.99
N TYR A 99 -3.61 -48.03 -13.67
CA TYR A 99 -2.61 -47.01 -13.30
C TYR A 99 -2.97 -46.31 -11.98
N LEU A 100 -4.24 -45.96 -11.78
CA LEU A 100 -4.72 -45.42 -10.51
C LEU A 100 -4.43 -46.39 -9.36
N GLY A 101 -4.66 -47.71 -9.59
CA GLY A 101 -4.34 -48.74 -8.63
C GLY A 101 -2.84 -48.86 -8.31
N ILE A 102 -1.97 -48.65 -9.31
CA ILE A 102 -0.52 -48.62 -9.10
C ILE A 102 -0.13 -47.40 -8.25
N LEU A 103 -0.66 -46.20 -8.53
CA LEU A 103 -0.39 -45.00 -7.75
C LEU A 103 -0.75 -45.17 -6.26
N ALA A 104 -1.96 -45.73 -5.98
CA ALA A 104 -2.39 -45.97 -4.60
C ALA A 104 -1.55 -47.02 -3.90
N ARG A 105 -1.19 -48.13 -4.60
CA ARG A 105 -0.43 -49.25 -4.02
C ARG A 105 1.04 -48.93 -3.76
N ASP A 106 1.68 -48.23 -4.72
CA ASP A 106 3.14 -48.03 -4.70
C ASP A 106 3.54 -46.79 -3.87
N THR A 107 2.58 -46.06 -3.29
CA THR A 107 2.81 -44.96 -2.35
C THR A 107 2.93 -45.52 -0.93
N PRO A 108 4.14 -45.44 -0.30
CA PRO A 108 4.37 -46.08 1.00
C PRO A 108 3.62 -45.44 2.18
N SER A 109 3.35 -44.11 2.09
CA SER A 109 2.73 -43.34 3.14
C SER A 109 2.28 -41.97 2.68
N ALA A 110 1.13 -41.52 3.15
CA ALA A 110 0.63 -40.13 2.94
C ALA A 110 1.34 -39.09 3.84
N ALA A 111 2.14 -39.51 4.83
CA ALA A 111 2.73 -38.61 5.85
C ALA A 111 3.65 -37.51 5.24
N ASN A 112 4.24 -37.74 4.09
CA ASN A 112 5.21 -36.81 3.47
C ASN A 112 4.64 -36.11 2.23
N VAL A 113 3.33 -36.13 2.00
CA VAL A 113 2.68 -35.54 0.81
C VAL A 113 3.07 -34.09 0.61
N ARG A 114 3.19 -33.33 1.69
CA ARG A 114 3.64 -31.92 1.66
C ARG A 114 5.06 -31.79 1.09
N ALA A 115 6.00 -32.58 1.57
CA ALA A 115 7.39 -32.52 1.08
C ALA A 115 7.50 -32.91 -0.41
N TYR A 116 6.71 -33.89 -0.85
CA TYR A 116 6.63 -34.27 -2.25
C TYR A 116 5.96 -33.19 -3.08
N GLY A 117 4.92 -32.53 -2.57
CA GLY A 117 4.31 -31.36 -3.18
C GLY A 117 5.29 -30.20 -3.39
N ASP A 118 6.14 -29.93 -2.40
CA ASP A 118 7.18 -28.91 -2.50
C ASP A 118 8.20 -29.25 -3.62
N ILE A 119 8.53 -30.52 -3.82
CA ILE A 119 9.40 -30.97 -4.94
C ILE A 119 8.70 -30.77 -6.29
N VAL A 120 7.41 -31.15 -6.42
CA VAL A 120 6.64 -30.96 -7.65
C VAL A 120 6.58 -29.48 -8.00
N ARG A 121 6.30 -28.63 -7.02
CA ARG A 121 6.23 -27.17 -7.19
C ARG A 121 7.55 -26.57 -7.63
N GLU A 122 8.66 -26.95 -6.99
CA GLU A 122 10.01 -26.49 -7.35
C GLU A 122 10.35 -26.84 -8.80
N ARG A 123 9.99 -28.05 -9.26
CA ARG A 123 10.20 -28.46 -10.65
C ARG A 123 9.29 -27.71 -11.62
N ALA A 124 8.04 -27.41 -11.23
CA ALA A 124 7.11 -26.61 -12.00
C ALA A 124 7.62 -25.19 -12.20
N ILE A 125 8.11 -24.53 -11.15
CA ILE A 125 8.69 -23.18 -11.22
C ILE A 125 9.87 -23.17 -12.21
N ARG A 126 10.72 -24.18 -12.19
CA ARG A 126 11.83 -24.28 -13.15
C ARG A 126 11.34 -24.46 -14.60
N ARG A 127 10.28 -25.23 -14.83
CA ARG A 127 9.66 -25.36 -16.18
C ARG A 127 9.08 -24.03 -16.64
N GLU A 128 8.39 -23.32 -15.74
CA GLU A 128 7.81 -22.03 -16.05
C GLU A 128 8.89 -20.99 -16.39
N LEU A 129 10.00 -20.97 -15.65
CA LEU A 129 11.18 -20.13 -15.97
C LEU A 129 11.74 -20.44 -17.35
N ILE A 130 11.91 -21.72 -17.70
CA ILE A 130 12.40 -22.14 -19.02
C ILE A 130 11.43 -21.69 -20.11
N ARG A 131 10.12 -21.93 -19.93
CA ARG A 131 9.09 -21.52 -20.89
C ARG A 131 9.09 -20.01 -21.11
N THR A 132 9.11 -19.25 -20.03
CA THR A 132 9.11 -17.79 -20.08
C THR A 132 10.38 -17.26 -20.74
N ALA A 133 11.55 -17.81 -20.42
CA ALA A 133 12.82 -17.43 -21.06
C ALA A 133 12.81 -17.70 -22.57
N THR A 134 12.24 -18.83 -23.01
CA THR A 134 12.08 -19.17 -24.44
C THR A 134 11.14 -18.18 -25.12
N GLU A 135 9.98 -17.89 -24.54
CA GLU A 135 9.02 -16.92 -25.09
C GLU A 135 9.60 -15.49 -25.15
N MET A 136 10.42 -15.11 -24.17
CA MET A 136 11.15 -13.83 -24.19
C MET A 136 12.15 -13.79 -25.33
N ALA A 137 12.94 -14.87 -25.53
CA ALA A 137 13.88 -14.97 -26.62
C ALA A 137 13.17 -14.90 -27.99
N ASP A 138 12.09 -15.66 -28.15
CA ASP A 138 11.28 -15.64 -29.39
C ASP A 138 10.68 -14.25 -29.67
N SER A 139 10.22 -13.56 -28.62
CA SER A 139 9.68 -12.20 -28.74
C SER A 139 10.77 -11.16 -29.10
N ALA A 140 12.02 -11.41 -28.72
CA ALA A 140 13.15 -10.56 -29.09
C ALA A 140 13.59 -10.79 -30.54
N TYR A 141 13.48 -12.04 -31.04
CA TYR A 141 13.75 -12.36 -32.45
C TYR A 141 12.64 -11.87 -33.40
N ASP A 142 11.36 -11.95 -32.97
CA ASP A 142 10.20 -11.47 -33.74
C ASP A 142 9.39 -10.45 -32.90
N PRO A 143 9.79 -9.17 -32.91
CA PRO A 143 9.18 -8.15 -32.06
C PRO A 143 7.76 -7.75 -32.45
N ARG A 144 7.28 -8.11 -33.64
CA ARG A 144 5.92 -7.81 -34.14
C ARG A 144 5.50 -6.34 -33.97
N GLY A 145 6.44 -5.44 -34.26
CA GLY A 145 6.21 -3.99 -34.19
C GLY A 145 6.32 -3.37 -32.78
N ARG A 146 6.68 -4.17 -31.74
CA ARG A 146 6.96 -3.67 -30.41
C ARG A 146 8.37 -3.10 -30.34
N ASP A 147 8.55 -2.01 -29.58
CA ASP A 147 9.87 -1.44 -29.33
C ASP A 147 10.60 -2.20 -28.19
N SER A 148 11.88 -1.90 -28.01
CA SER A 148 12.72 -2.54 -26.99
C SER A 148 12.21 -2.32 -25.57
N LYS A 149 11.57 -1.16 -25.31
CA LYS A 149 10.99 -0.84 -24.01
C LYS A 149 9.79 -1.73 -23.71
N GLN A 150 8.89 -1.87 -24.67
CA GLN A 150 7.72 -2.76 -24.55
C GLN A 150 8.12 -4.22 -24.35
N LEU A 151 9.17 -4.69 -25.04
CA LEU A 151 9.69 -6.05 -24.88
C LEU A 151 10.28 -6.26 -23.46
N LEU A 152 11.00 -5.27 -22.92
CA LEU A 152 11.53 -5.33 -21.56
C LEU A 152 10.43 -5.31 -20.51
N ASP A 153 9.41 -4.44 -20.67
CA ASP A 153 8.25 -4.39 -19.77
C ASP A 153 7.46 -5.71 -19.77
N ASP A 154 7.27 -6.32 -20.94
CA ASP A 154 6.61 -7.64 -21.05
C ASP A 154 7.45 -8.75 -20.39
N ALA A 155 8.77 -8.72 -20.56
CA ALA A 155 9.68 -9.66 -19.93
C ALA A 155 9.64 -9.54 -18.39
N GLU A 156 9.69 -8.32 -17.86
CA GLU A 156 9.60 -8.07 -16.42
C GLU A 156 8.27 -8.57 -15.85
N LYS A 157 7.13 -8.29 -16.51
CA LYS A 157 5.80 -8.77 -16.08
C LYS A 157 5.74 -10.30 -16.01
N ARG A 158 6.29 -11.01 -17.00
CA ARG A 158 6.26 -12.49 -17.05
C ARG A 158 7.13 -13.13 -15.97
N VAL A 159 8.37 -12.64 -15.79
CA VAL A 159 9.26 -13.12 -14.73
C VAL A 159 8.64 -12.86 -13.35
N PHE A 160 8.00 -11.70 -13.21
CA PHE A 160 7.36 -11.31 -11.99
C PHE A 160 6.14 -12.18 -11.63
N ALA A 161 5.32 -12.54 -12.63
CA ALA A 161 4.18 -13.45 -12.44
C ALA A 161 4.63 -14.81 -11.85
N ILE A 162 5.78 -15.33 -12.27
CA ILE A 162 6.36 -16.57 -11.72
C ILE A 162 6.68 -16.40 -10.22
N ALA A 163 7.29 -15.25 -9.85
CA ALA A 163 7.62 -14.97 -8.45
C ALA A 163 6.36 -14.81 -7.57
N GLU A 164 5.31 -14.16 -8.07
CA GLU A 164 4.03 -14.04 -7.36
C GLU A 164 3.33 -15.38 -7.14
N HIS A 165 3.31 -16.24 -8.16
CA HIS A 165 2.76 -17.59 -8.04
C HIS A 165 3.54 -18.42 -7.00
N GLY A 166 4.86 -18.21 -6.89
CA GLY A 166 5.69 -18.84 -5.86
C GLY A 166 5.40 -18.37 -4.44
N LEU A 167 5.10 -17.07 -4.27
CA LEU A 167 4.85 -16.46 -2.96
C LEU A 167 3.43 -16.73 -2.42
N ARG A 168 2.43 -16.89 -3.29
CA ARG A 168 1.05 -17.24 -2.86
C ARG A 168 0.99 -18.56 -2.11
N ALA A 169 1.81 -19.52 -2.48
CA ALA A 169 1.91 -20.81 -1.81
C ALA A 169 2.49 -20.75 -0.37
N GLN A 170 3.11 -19.60 0.02
CA GLN A 170 3.65 -19.41 1.37
C GLN A 170 2.73 -18.62 2.31
N GLN A 171 1.63 -18.04 1.79
CA GLN A 171 0.68 -17.26 2.59
C GLN A 171 -0.46 -18.16 3.10
N GLY A 172 -0.17 -19.00 4.09
CA GLY A 172 -1.17 -19.78 4.82
C GLY A 172 -1.55 -19.14 6.15
N PHE A 173 -2.41 -19.83 6.93
CA PHE A 173 -2.74 -19.44 8.31
C PHE A 173 -1.47 -19.48 9.17
N VAL A 174 -1.21 -18.39 9.89
CA VAL A 174 -0.16 -18.32 10.90
C VAL A 174 -0.78 -18.61 12.25
N SER A 175 -0.15 -19.49 13.04
CA SER A 175 -0.64 -19.80 14.38
C SER A 175 -0.69 -18.53 15.24
N ILE A 176 -1.77 -18.36 15.99
CA ILE A 176 -1.89 -17.26 16.96
C ILE A 176 -0.74 -17.26 17.97
N LYS A 177 -0.22 -18.45 18.29
CA LYS A 177 0.91 -18.61 19.21
C LYS A 177 2.18 -17.94 18.67
N ASP A 178 2.45 -18.09 17.38
CA ASP A 178 3.62 -17.48 16.73
C ASP A 178 3.45 -15.96 16.61
N LEU A 179 2.21 -15.51 16.29
CA LEU A 179 1.87 -14.09 16.26
C LEU A 179 1.96 -13.43 17.64
N LEU A 180 1.54 -14.11 18.71
CA LEU A 180 1.62 -13.61 20.07
C LEU A 180 3.07 -13.38 20.50
N ALA A 181 3.97 -14.32 20.21
CA ALA A 181 5.38 -14.18 20.57
C ALA A 181 5.99 -12.91 19.95
N SER A 182 5.82 -12.73 18.64
CA SER A 182 6.33 -11.55 17.92
C SER A 182 5.63 -10.24 18.34
N THR A 183 4.35 -10.31 18.70
CA THR A 183 3.58 -9.14 19.13
C THR A 183 4.02 -8.68 20.51
N VAL A 184 4.23 -9.60 21.46
CA VAL A 184 4.72 -9.28 22.81
C VAL A 184 6.13 -8.68 22.76
N GLU A 185 7.03 -9.28 21.96
CA GLU A 185 8.37 -8.72 21.76
C GLU A 185 8.31 -7.29 21.18
N ARG A 186 7.42 -7.05 20.21
CA ARG A 186 7.19 -5.72 19.65
C ARG A 186 6.68 -4.73 20.71
N ILE A 187 5.75 -5.15 21.58
CA ILE A 187 5.23 -4.31 22.68
C ILE A 187 6.35 -3.97 23.65
N ASP A 188 7.19 -4.94 23.99
CA ASP A 188 8.32 -4.72 24.92
C ASP A 188 9.34 -3.71 24.35
N ILE A 189 9.68 -3.83 23.04
CA ILE A 189 10.52 -2.86 22.34
C ILE A 189 9.89 -1.46 22.35
N LEU A 190 8.58 -1.35 22.18
CA LEU A 190 7.86 -0.07 22.19
C LEU A 190 7.80 0.52 23.62
N PHE A 191 7.62 -0.32 24.63
CA PHE A 191 7.60 0.11 26.03
C PHE A 191 8.95 0.68 26.49
N GLN A 192 10.05 0.17 25.95
CA GLN A 192 11.40 0.65 26.24
C GLN A 192 11.78 1.95 25.49
N ARG A 193 10.93 2.41 24.56
CA ARG A 193 11.14 3.66 23.81
C ARG A 193 10.44 4.83 24.51
N ASP A 194 11.15 5.92 24.72
CA ASP A 194 10.59 7.17 25.24
C ASP A 194 9.64 7.88 24.26
N ASN A 195 9.61 7.43 22.99
CA ASN A 195 8.81 8.07 21.95
C ASN A 195 7.58 7.21 21.60
N PRO A 196 6.34 7.72 21.78
CA PRO A 196 5.10 7.01 21.50
C PRO A 196 4.83 6.80 20.00
N ILE A 197 5.61 7.43 19.11
CA ILE A 197 5.40 7.34 17.66
C ILE A 197 5.92 6.00 17.13
N THR A 198 5.01 5.13 16.69
CA THR A 198 5.32 3.78 16.20
C THR A 198 5.53 3.72 14.69
N GLY A 199 4.95 4.66 13.97
CA GLY A 199 5.06 4.84 12.52
C GLY A 199 6.17 5.82 12.12
N ILE A 200 6.12 6.28 10.86
CA ILE A 200 6.97 7.37 10.36
C ILE A 200 6.38 8.69 10.86
N PRO A 201 7.12 9.47 11.67
CA PRO A 201 6.63 10.77 12.14
C PRO A 201 6.48 11.75 10.97
N THR A 202 5.47 12.60 11.07
CA THR A 202 5.17 13.61 10.04
C THR A 202 5.87 14.94 10.26
N GLY A 203 6.36 15.17 11.49
CA GLY A 203 6.98 16.41 11.93
C GLY A 203 6.00 17.39 12.60
N TRP A 204 4.73 17.00 12.76
CA TRP A 204 3.72 17.79 13.49
C TRP A 204 3.23 17.00 14.72
N PRO A 205 3.66 17.36 15.92
CA PRO A 205 3.37 16.61 17.14
C PRO A 205 1.88 16.35 17.35
N ASP A 206 1.03 17.37 17.19
CA ASP A 206 -0.43 17.25 17.38
C ASP A 206 -1.09 16.26 16.42
N PHE A 207 -0.52 16.09 15.21
CA PHE A 207 -0.97 15.11 14.24
C PHE A 207 -0.42 13.73 14.56
N ASP A 208 0.86 13.67 14.91
CA ASP A 208 1.56 12.43 15.26
C ASP A 208 0.99 11.82 16.55
N ASP A 209 0.59 12.63 17.54
CA ASP A 209 -0.07 12.16 18.76
C ASP A 209 -1.40 11.44 18.48
N LYS A 210 -2.15 11.89 17.47
CA LYS A 210 -3.41 11.25 17.07
C LYS A 210 -3.21 10.00 16.23
N THR A 211 -2.16 9.98 15.38
CA THR A 211 -1.93 8.92 14.39
C THR A 211 -0.87 7.91 14.82
N ALA A 212 -0.08 8.23 15.86
CA ALA A 212 1.17 7.56 16.23
C ALA A 212 2.15 7.49 15.03
N GLY A 213 2.12 8.50 14.12
CA GLY A 213 2.83 8.53 12.87
C GLY A 213 2.19 7.67 11.77
N LEU A 214 2.79 7.68 10.57
CA LEU A 214 2.30 6.90 9.43
C LEU A 214 2.70 5.43 9.58
N GLN A 215 1.72 4.54 9.75
CA GLN A 215 1.96 3.14 10.06
C GLN A 215 2.38 2.33 8.83
N ARG A 216 3.29 1.38 9.03
CA ARG A 216 3.73 0.47 7.96
C ARG A 216 2.58 -0.40 7.47
N GLY A 217 2.47 -0.52 6.15
CA GLY A 217 1.41 -1.30 5.52
C GLY A 217 0.07 -0.57 5.40
N ASP A 218 -0.02 0.70 5.85
CA ASP A 218 -1.23 1.50 5.75
C ASP A 218 -1.30 2.29 4.44
N LEU A 219 -2.53 2.41 3.93
CA LEU A 219 -2.89 3.33 2.88
C LEU A 219 -3.47 4.59 3.54
N ILE A 220 -2.75 5.71 3.40
CA ILE A 220 -3.11 7.02 3.91
C ILE A 220 -3.61 7.86 2.74
N VAL A 221 -4.79 8.43 2.84
CA VAL A 221 -5.35 9.30 1.79
C VAL A 221 -5.46 10.73 2.30
N ILE A 222 -4.81 11.65 1.60
CA ILE A 222 -4.93 13.09 1.84
C ILE A 222 -5.82 13.68 0.76
N ALA A 223 -7.00 14.13 1.15
CA ALA A 223 -7.99 14.66 0.22
C ALA A 223 -8.26 16.15 0.44
N GLY A 224 -8.56 16.86 -0.64
CA GLY A 224 -8.90 18.28 -0.57
C GLY A 224 -9.20 18.87 -1.95
N ARG A 225 -9.80 20.05 -1.96
CA ARG A 225 -10.02 20.80 -3.18
C ARG A 225 -8.71 21.39 -3.72
N PRO A 226 -8.65 21.78 -4.99
CA PRO A 226 -7.51 22.52 -5.52
C PRO A 226 -7.14 23.73 -4.65
N SER A 227 -5.86 24.07 -4.60
CA SER A 227 -5.32 25.20 -3.82
C SER A 227 -5.37 25.05 -2.28
N MET A 228 -5.86 23.95 -1.74
CA MET A 228 -5.83 23.69 -0.28
C MET A 228 -4.42 23.31 0.25
N GLY A 229 -3.48 22.96 -0.63
CA GLY A 229 -2.10 22.64 -0.25
C GLY A 229 -1.81 21.14 -0.12
N LYS A 230 -2.58 20.23 -0.74
CA LYS A 230 -2.36 18.76 -0.67
C LYS A 230 -0.92 18.35 -0.99
N THR A 231 -0.42 18.76 -2.16
CA THR A 231 0.95 18.45 -2.60
C THR A 231 1.99 19.03 -1.63
N ALA A 232 1.78 20.26 -1.13
CA ALA A 232 2.68 20.85 -0.15
C ALA A 232 2.70 20.06 1.17
N PHE A 233 1.53 19.62 1.65
CA PHE A 233 1.43 18.80 2.87
C PHE A 233 2.15 17.46 2.71
N ALA A 234 1.91 16.75 1.60
CA ALA A 234 2.56 15.47 1.32
C ALA A 234 4.08 15.62 1.15
N MET A 235 4.51 16.68 0.45
CA MET A 235 5.95 16.94 0.25
C MET A 235 6.65 17.37 1.53
N ASN A 236 5.99 18.08 2.47
CA ASN A 236 6.57 18.39 3.78
C ASN A 236 6.74 17.12 4.63
N ILE A 237 5.79 16.16 4.56
CA ILE A 237 5.97 14.84 5.20
C ILE A 237 7.14 14.09 4.55
N ALA A 238 7.22 14.08 3.22
CA ALA A 238 8.31 13.44 2.49
C ALA A 238 9.68 14.06 2.83
N GLU A 239 9.75 15.39 2.91
CA GLU A 239 10.91 16.16 3.33
C GLU A 239 11.36 15.76 4.74
N PHE A 240 10.42 15.75 5.70
CA PHE A 240 10.71 15.37 7.08
C PHE A 240 11.18 13.91 7.18
N ALA A 241 10.52 13.00 6.50
CA ALA A 241 10.88 11.58 6.49
C ALA A 241 12.27 11.35 5.88
N ALA A 242 12.60 12.02 4.77
CA ALA A 242 13.89 11.84 4.12
C ALA A 242 15.05 12.49 4.87
N ILE A 243 14.87 13.67 5.48
CA ILE A 243 15.93 14.47 6.09
C ILE A 243 16.07 14.18 7.58
N GLN A 244 14.97 14.19 8.34
CA GLN A 244 15.01 14.03 9.79
C GLN A 244 14.98 12.57 10.22
N VAL A 245 14.09 11.75 9.61
CA VAL A 245 14.01 10.31 9.90
C VAL A 245 15.09 9.53 9.14
N LYS A 246 15.65 10.13 8.07
CA LYS A 246 16.70 9.55 7.22
C LYS A 246 16.29 8.24 6.56
N CYS A 247 15.02 8.07 6.27
CA CYS A 247 14.51 6.91 5.56
C CYS A 247 14.37 7.21 4.04
N PRO A 248 14.52 6.20 3.16
CA PRO A 248 14.30 6.37 1.74
C PRO A 248 12.83 6.64 1.44
N VAL A 249 12.54 7.68 0.66
CA VAL A 249 11.20 8.10 0.27
C VAL A 249 11.06 8.06 -1.25
N ALA A 250 10.02 7.41 -1.75
CA ALA A 250 9.65 7.41 -3.16
C ALA A 250 8.45 8.35 -3.39
N VAL A 251 8.57 9.27 -4.33
CA VAL A 251 7.50 10.21 -4.74
C VAL A 251 7.16 9.95 -6.20
N PHE A 252 5.91 9.56 -6.46
CA PHE A 252 5.35 9.45 -7.80
C PHE A 252 4.47 10.66 -8.07
N SER A 253 4.92 11.58 -8.92
CA SER A 253 4.24 12.83 -9.25
C SER A 253 3.76 12.77 -10.69
N MET A 254 2.46 12.60 -10.88
CA MET A 254 1.83 12.60 -12.20
C MET A 254 1.28 13.98 -12.60
N GLU A 255 1.15 14.90 -11.63
CA GLU A 255 0.63 16.26 -11.85
C GLU A 255 1.75 17.27 -12.14
N MET A 256 2.87 17.15 -11.44
CA MET A 256 3.93 18.15 -11.46
C MET A 256 5.28 17.56 -11.88
N PRO A 257 6.05 18.29 -12.73
CA PRO A 257 7.43 17.91 -13.02
C PRO A 257 8.31 17.89 -11.77
N GLY A 258 9.29 17.01 -11.75
CA GLY A 258 10.24 16.86 -10.63
C GLY A 258 10.96 18.16 -10.26
N GLU A 259 11.38 18.93 -11.26
CA GLU A 259 12.01 20.25 -11.03
C GLU A 259 11.12 21.20 -10.22
N SER A 260 9.82 21.21 -10.49
CA SER A 260 8.86 22.06 -9.77
C SER A 260 8.70 21.62 -8.31
N LEU A 261 8.78 20.31 -8.03
CA LEU A 261 8.76 19.77 -6.68
C LEU A 261 10.05 20.11 -5.93
N ILE A 262 11.21 20.01 -6.60
CA ILE A 262 12.50 20.40 -6.01
C ILE A 262 12.52 21.88 -5.65
N MET A 263 12.02 22.77 -6.53
CA MET A 263 11.90 24.20 -6.22
C MET A 263 11.03 24.46 -4.99
N ARG A 264 9.93 23.72 -4.82
CA ARG A 264 9.08 23.79 -3.61
C ARG A 264 9.80 23.31 -2.35
N LEU A 265 10.55 22.23 -2.44
CA LEU A 265 11.35 21.72 -1.33
C LEU A 265 12.45 22.73 -0.92
N MET A 266 13.14 23.32 -1.89
CA MET A 266 14.12 24.37 -1.62
C MET A 266 13.49 25.61 -0.97
N SER A 267 12.30 26.01 -1.43
CA SER A 267 11.53 27.11 -0.83
C SER A 267 11.11 26.77 0.60
N SER A 268 10.63 25.55 0.85
CA SER A 268 10.21 25.06 2.17
C SER A 268 11.39 25.04 3.16
N LEU A 269 12.48 24.38 2.79
CA LEU A 269 13.66 24.20 3.65
C LEU A 269 14.40 25.49 3.91
N GLY A 270 14.63 26.28 2.85
CA GLY A 270 15.34 27.55 2.92
C GLY A 270 14.50 28.69 3.48
N ARG A 271 13.19 28.51 3.65
CA ARG A 271 12.23 29.58 3.97
C ARG A 271 12.39 30.77 3.04
N ILE A 272 12.50 30.49 1.73
CA ILE A 272 12.64 31.46 0.67
C ILE A 272 11.31 31.52 -0.10
N ASP A 273 10.86 32.72 -0.43
CA ASP A 273 9.64 32.90 -1.20
C ASP A 273 9.70 32.11 -2.52
N GLN A 274 8.69 31.24 -2.75
CA GLN A 274 8.61 30.37 -3.92
C GLN A 274 8.65 31.17 -5.24
N HIS A 275 8.08 32.37 -5.25
CA HIS A 275 8.12 33.23 -6.43
C HIS A 275 9.54 33.69 -6.75
N LYS A 276 10.33 34.02 -5.70
CA LYS A 276 11.75 34.40 -5.87
C LYS A 276 12.56 33.22 -6.41
N VAL A 277 12.39 32.02 -5.83
CA VAL A 277 13.08 30.80 -6.30
C VAL A 277 12.74 30.52 -7.76
N ARG A 278 11.46 30.56 -8.13
CA ARG A 278 10.99 30.29 -9.50
C ARG A 278 11.47 31.31 -10.52
N THR A 279 11.58 32.60 -10.14
CA THR A 279 11.97 33.67 -11.06
C THR A 279 13.47 33.97 -11.06
N GLY A 280 14.22 33.30 -10.14
CA GLY A 280 15.65 33.54 -9.95
C GLY A 280 15.97 34.93 -9.33
N ARG A 281 14.94 35.61 -8.78
CA ARG A 281 15.11 36.94 -8.14
C ARG A 281 15.39 36.79 -6.66
N LEU A 282 16.57 36.24 -6.34
CA LEU A 282 17.01 36.01 -4.99
C LEU A 282 17.78 37.22 -4.47
N ASP A 283 17.54 37.57 -3.19
CA ASP A 283 18.35 38.57 -2.48
C ASP A 283 19.64 37.91 -1.94
N ASP A 284 20.61 38.74 -1.57
CA ASP A 284 21.91 38.26 -1.06
C ASP A 284 21.75 37.33 0.17
N ASP A 285 20.77 37.60 1.02
CA ASP A 285 20.44 36.79 2.19
C ASP A 285 19.74 35.44 1.85
N ASP A 286 19.19 35.32 0.66
CA ASP A 286 18.52 34.08 0.20
C ASP A 286 19.53 33.01 -0.22
N TRP A 287 20.71 33.42 -0.76
CA TRP A 287 21.72 32.50 -1.29
C TRP A 287 22.29 31.53 -0.25
N PRO A 288 22.68 31.95 0.99
CA PRO A 288 23.15 31.03 2.01
C PRO A 288 22.07 30.03 2.43
N ARG A 289 20.80 30.47 2.52
CA ARG A 289 19.67 29.60 2.86
C ARG A 289 19.37 28.60 1.75
N LEU A 290 19.45 29.03 0.49
CA LEU A 290 19.31 28.16 -0.66
C LEU A 290 20.40 27.08 -0.69
N THR A 291 21.67 27.49 -0.50
CA THR A 291 22.82 26.58 -0.46
C THR A 291 22.66 25.54 0.65
N SER A 292 22.22 25.95 1.84
CA SER A 292 21.93 25.04 2.94
C SER A 292 20.82 24.03 2.58
N ALA A 293 19.73 24.50 1.96
CA ALA A 293 18.65 23.65 1.51
C ALA A 293 19.11 22.62 0.45
N VAL A 294 19.93 23.06 -0.51
CA VAL A 294 20.52 22.19 -1.54
C VAL A 294 21.41 21.11 -0.89
N THR A 295 22.25 21.49 0.08
CA THR A 295 23.10 20.53 0.79
C THR A 295 22.25 19.46 1.51
N MET A 296 21.22 19.88 2.26
CA MET A 296 20.33 18.94 2.95
C MET A 296 19.60 18.00 1.99
N LEU A 297 19.13 18.53 0.83
CA LEU A 297 18.44 17.72 -0.17
C LEU A 297 19.39 16.77 -0.90
N SER A 298 20.65 17.16 -1.13
CA SER A 298 21.64 16.28 -1.78
C SER A 298 22.03 15.05 -0.95
N GLU A 299 21.92 15.15 0.38
CA GLU A 299 22.16 14.05 1.33
C GLU A 299 20.90 13.22 1.57
N ALA A 300 19.72 13.75 1.22
CA ALA A 300 18.45 13.09 1.47
C ALA A 300 18.19 11.93 0.48
N ARG A 301 17.70 10.80 0.99
CA ARG A 301 17.31 9.65 0.17
C ARG A 301 15.87 9.85 -0.35
N LEU A 302 15.66 10.86 -1.18
CA LEU A 302 14.37 11.22 -1.78
C LEU A 302 14.42 10.97 -3.28
N PHE A 303 13.55 10.10 -3.78
CA PHE A 303 13.49 9.68 -5.17
C PHE A 303 12.17 10.14 -5.79
N ILE A 304 12.24 10.88 -6.90
CA ILE A 304 11.08 11.44 -7.59
C ILE A 304 10.95 10.78 -8.96
N ASP A 305 9.76 10.27 -9.24
CA ASP A 305 9.34 9.79 -10.57
C ASP A 305 8.19 10.68 -11.04
N ASP A 306 8.41 11.47 -12.09
CA ASP A 306 7.46 12.42 -12.66
C ASP A 306 6.80 11.94 -13.95
N SER A 307 6.76 10.63 -14.14
CA SER A 307 6.07 10.02 -15.28
C SER A 307 4.56 10.28 -15.23
N SER A 308 4.00 10.88 -16.27
CA SER A 308 2.61 11.36 -16.31
C SER A 308 1.54 10.26 -16.42
N ASN A 309 1.90 9.07 -16.92
CA ASN A 309 0.96 7.98 -17.21
C ASN A 309 1.42 6.69 -16.53
N LEU A 310 1.23 6.59 -15.22
CA LEU A 310 1.56 5.39 -14.47
C LEU A 310 0.32 4.53 -14.25
N SER A 311 0.42 3.25 -14.63
CA SER A 311 -0.53 2.26 -14.16
C SER A 311 -0.19 1.80 -12.73
N PRO A 312 -1.15 1.23 -11.97
CA PRO A 312 -0.86 0.65 -10.66
C PRO A 312 0.25 -0.42 -10.70
N ASN A 313 0.33 -1.17 -11.79
CA ASN A 313 1.36 -2.19 -11.98
C ASN A 313 2.75 -1.59 -12.22
N ASP A 314 2.83 -0.51 -13.02
CA ASP A 314 4.11 0.17 -13.26
C ASP A 314 4.63 0.82 -11.97
N LEU A 315 3.75 1.48 -11.22
CA LEU A 315 4.09 2.05 -9.92
C LEU A 315 4.60 0.97 -8.96
N ARG A 316 3.90 -0.17 -8.88
CA ARG A 316 4.28 -1.31 -8.05
C ARG A 316 5.65 -1.87 -8.45
N ALA A 317 5.92 -2.04 -9.74
CA ALA A 317 7.19 -2.53 -10.25
C ALA A 317 8.35 -1.58 -9.90
N ARG A 318 8.16 -0.26 -10.11
CA ARG A 318 9.16 0.76 -9.79
C ARG A 318 9.42 0.87 -8.28
N ALA A 319 8.36 0.87 -7.47
CA ALA A 319 8.48 0.90 -6.01
C ALA A 319 9.24 -0.33 -5.47
N ARG A 320 8.95 -1.54 -5.99
CA ARG A 320 9.67 -2.76 -5.65
C ARG A 320 11.15 -2.71 -6.05
N ARG A 321 11.44 -2.19 -7.24
CA ARG A 321 12.81 -2.03 -7.70
C ARG A 321 13.59 -1.11 -6.75
N LEU A 322 13.03 0.06 -6.44
CA LEU A 322 13.64 1.01 -5.52
C LEU A 322 13.79 0.42 -4.11
N HIS A 323 12.76 -0.30 -3.62
CA HIS A 323 12.82 -0.97 -2.32
C HIS A 323 13.98 -1.98 -2.23
N ARG A 324 14.27 -2.71 -3.32
CA ARG A 324 15.42 -3.63 -3.37
C ARG A 324 16.76 -2.92 -3.46
N GLN A 325 16.82 -1.79 -4.17
CA GLN A 325 18.06 -1.01 -4.34
C GLN A 325 18.47 -0.29 -3.06
N GLU A 326 17.51 0.29 -2.36
CA GLU A 326 17.71 1.13 -1.18
C GLU A 326 17.60 0.36 0.15
N GLY A 327 17.29 -0.94 0.10
CA GLY A 327 16.89 -1.72 1.25
C GLY A 327 15.42 -1.51 1.55
N GLN A 328 15.07 -1.06 2.76
CA GLN A 328 13.68 -0.84 3.13
C GLN A 328 13.26 0.62 2.86
N LEU A 329 12.23 0.83 2.02
CA LEU A 329 11.60 2.15 1.88
C LEU A 329 10.91 2.56 3.20
N GLY A 330 10.92 3.87 3.49
CA GLY A 330 10.20 4.45 4.62
C GLY A 330 8.80 4.93 4.24
N LEU A 331 8.66 5.57 3.09
CA LEU A 331 7.41 6.19 2.64
C LEU A 331 7.29 6.13 1.12
N ILE A 332 6.06 5.93 0.63
CA ILE A 332 5.72 6.11 -0.78
C ILE A 332 4.64 7.20 -0.85
N VAL A 333 4.86 8.21 -1.71
CA VAL A 333 3.91 9.30 -1.98
C VAL A 333 3.42 9.18 -3.41
N VAL A 334 2.09 9.35 -3.63
CA VAL A 334 1.44 9.27 -4.95
C VAL A 334 0.59 10.52 -5.16
N ASP A 335 0.97 11.38 -6.10
CA ASP A 335 0.30 12.64 -6.42
C ASP A 335 -0.19 12.63 -7.88
N TYR A 336 -1.49 12.45 -8.13
CA TYR A 336 -2.63 12.03 -7.32
C TYR A 336 -3.39 10.86 -7.99
N LEU A 337 -4.20 10.13 -7.23
CA LEU A 337 -4.86 8.89 -7.64
C LEU A 337 -5.62 8.98 -8.95
N GLN A 338 -6.33 10.09 -9.17
CA GLN A 338 -7.19 10.28 -10.35
C GLN A 338 -6.39 10.52 -11.66
N LEU A 339 -5.07 10.60 -11.65
CA LEU A 339 -4.26 10.64 -12.87
C LEU A 339 -3.77 9.26 -13.30
N MET A 340 -3.84 8.28 -12.42
CA MET A 340 -3.48 6.90 -12.76
C MET A 340 -4.46 6.31 -13.79
N GLN A 341 -3.96 5.43 -14.64
CA GLN A 341 -4.72 4.76 -15.68
C GLN A 341 -4.62 3.24 -15.52
N VAL A 342 -5.73 2.55 -15.70
CA VAL A 342 -5.78 1.09 -15.76
C VAL A 342 -5.90 0.66 -17.23
N PRO A 343 -4.87 0.05 -17.83
CA PRO A 343 -4.91 -0.38 -19.21
C PRO A 343 -5.99 -1.43 -19.45
N GLY A 344 -6.80 -1.24 -20.50
CA GLY A 344 -7.76 -2.25 -20.95
C GLY A 344 -9.15 -2.17 -20.31
N THR A 345 -9.40 -1.25 -19.41
CA THR A 345 -10.74 -1.02 -18.84
C THR A 345 -11.42 0.13 -19.58
N ASN A 346 -12.53 -0.16 -20.26
CA ASN A 346 -13.49 0.85 -20.73
C ASN A 346 -14.60 1.08 -19.68
N GLU A 347 -14.31 0.83 -18.43
CA GLU A 347 -15.26 0.87 -17.33
C GLU A 347 -15.44 2.29 -16.76
N ASN A 348 -16.45 2.44 -15.92
CA ASN A 348 -16.74 3.68 -15.23
C ASN A 348 -15.53 4.09 -14.35
N ARG A 349 -15.20 5.38 -14.30
CA ARG A 349 -14.09 5.96 -13.52
C ARG A 349 -14.06 5.51 -12.05
N ALA A 350 -15.23 5.29 -11.44
CA ALA A 350 -15.33 4.78 -10.08
C ALA A 350 -14.72 3.37 -9.92
N THR A 351 -14.88 2.50 -10.92
CA THR A 351 -14.28 1.15 -10.92
C THR A 351 -12.76 1.22 -11.06
N GLU A 352 -12.24 2.08 -11.93
CA GLU A 352 -10.79 2.29 -12.07
C GLU A 352 -10.16 2.78 -10.75
N VAL A 353 -10.76 3.77 -10.11
CA VAL A 353 -10.29 4.30 -8.82
C VAL A 353 -10.34 3.23 -7.73
N SER A 354 -11.34 2.33 -7.80
CA SER A 354 -11.44 1.19 -6.88
C SER A 354 -10.30 0.20 -7.05
N GLU A 355 -9.93 -0.08 -8.28
CA GLU A 355 -8.79 -0.97 -8.61
C GLU A 355 -7.47 -0.34 -8.18
N ILE A 356 -7.27 0.94 -8.46
CA ILE A 356 -6.10 1.72 -8.03
C ILE A 356 -5.95 1.67 -6.51
N SER A 357 -7.03 1.97 -5.77
CA SER A 357 -7.04 1.97 -4.31
C SER A 357 -6.62 0.62 -3.72
N ARG A 358 -7.24 -0.48 -4.20
CA ARG A 358 -6.88 -1.84 -3.77
C ARG A 358 -5.44 -2.19 -4.09
N SER A 359 -4.95 -1.81 -5.28
CA SER A 359 -3.56 -2.05 -5.68
C SER A 359 -2.57 -1.32 -4.78
N LEU A 360 -2.84 -0.05 -4.42
CA LEU A 360 -1.98 0.71 -3.52
C LEU A 360 -2.01 0.16 -2.09
N LYS A 361 -3.19 -0.29 -1.60
CA LYS A 361 -3.26 -0.97 -0.30
C LYS A 361 -2.50 -2.30 -0.32
N ALA A 362 -2.59 -3.06 -1.40
CA ALA A 362 -1.82 -4.28 -1.56
C ALA A 362 -0.30 -4.00 -1.57
N LEU A 363 0.13 -2.95 -2.27
CA LEU A 363 1.52 -2.51 -2.30
C LEU A 363 2.03 -2.11 -0.91
N ALA A 364 1.24 -1.33 -0.16
CA ALA A 364 1.58 -0.92 1.21
C ALA A 364 1.84 -2.14 2.11
N LYS A 365 0.94 -3.13 2.06
CA LYS A 365 1.09 -4.38 2.83
C LYS A 365 2.29 -5.21 2.38
N GLU A 366 2.47 -5.35 1.08
CA GLU A 366 3.53 -6.16 0.50
C GLU A 366 4.93 -5.67 0.88
N LEU A 367 5.17 -4.35 0.72
CA LEU A 367 6.44 -3.75 1.05
C LEU A 367 6.57 -3.40 2.54
N SER A 368 5.49 -3.52 3.32
CA SER A 368 5.41 -3.06 4.71
C SER A 368 5.85 -1.58 4.85
N VAL A 369 5.32 -0.72 3.96
CA VAL A 369 5.63 0.71 3.87
C VAL A 369 4.31 1.50 3.85
N PRO A 370 4.19 2.64 4.57
CA PRO A 370 3.06 3.53 4.41
C PRO A 370 3.01 4.10 2.99
N VAL A 371 1.82 4.07 2.38
CA VAL A 371 1.55 4.70 1.08
C VAL A 371 0.65 5.91 1.32
N LEU A 372 1.17 7.10 1.04
CA LEU A 372 0.47 8.37 1.12
C LEU A 372 -0.06 8.74 -0.27
N ALA A 373 -1.35 8.65 -0.48
CA ALA A 373 -1.99 8.94 -1.75
C ALA A 373 -2.81 10.21 -1.69
N LEU A 374 -2.63 11.11 -2.66
CA LEU A 374 -3.42 12.32 -2.77
C LEU A 374 -4.68 12.07 -3.56
N SER A 375 -5.77 12.72 -3.15
CA SER A 375 -7.08 12.62 -3.80
C SER A 375 -7.73 13.99 -3.93
N GLN A 376 -8.39 14.23 -5.05
CA GLN A 376 -9.17 15.42 -5.25
C GLN A 376 -10.64 15.17 -4.85
N LEU A 377 -11.24 16.12 -4.12
CA LEU A 377 -12.64 16.06 -3.71
C LEU A 377 -13.59 16.55 -4.80
N ASN A 378 -14.83 16.06 -4.76
CA ASN A 378 -15.89 16.49 -5.67
C ASN A 378 -16.21 18.00 -5.49
N ARG A 379 -16.62 18.64 -6.58
CA ARG A 379 -17.01 20.07 -6.60
C ARG A 379 -18.31 20.38 -5.83
N THR A 380 -19.14 19.38 -5.58
CA THR A 380 -20.41 19.55 -4.84
C THR A 380 -20.22 20.10 -3.43
N LEU A 381 -19.06 19.89 -2.82
CA LEU A 381 -18.63 20.50 -1.56
C LEU A 381 -18.78 22.03 -1.57
N GLU A 382 -18.45 22.68 -2.69
CA GLU A 382 -18.45 24.17 -2.80
C GLU A 382 -19.85 24.78 -2.77
N GLN A 383 -20.91 23.95 -2.97
CA GLN A 383 -22.31 24.37 -2.93
C GLN A 383 -22.91 24.37 -1.51
N ARG A 384 -22.20 23.78 -0.54
CA ARG A 384 -22.64 23.73 0.86
C ARG A 384 -22.36 25.04 1.59
N GLY A 385 -23.16 25.34 2.61
CA GLY A 385 -22.87 26.46 3.51
C GLY A 385 -21.62 26.26 4.32
N ASP A 386 -21.43 25.08 4.93
CA ASP A 386 -20.16 24.65 5.51
C ASP A 386 -19.38 23.86 4.47
N LYS A 387 -18.23 24.41 4.09
CA LYS A 387 -17.34 23.84 3.07
C LYS A 387 -16.24 22.96 3.65
N ARG A 388 -16.33 22.58 4.94
CA ARG A 388 -15.45 21.57 5.52
C ARG A 388 -15.74 20.22 4.89
N PRO A 389 -14.70 19.52 4.39
CA PRO A 389 -14.88 18.23 3.76
C PRO A 389 -15.40 17.16 4.72
N ILE A 390 -16.23 16.27 4.18
CA ILE A 390 -16.73 15.07 4.86
C ILE A 390 -16.53 13.83 3.98
N MET A 391 -16.68 12.65 4.54
CA MET A 391 -16.43 11.38 3.84
C MET A 391 -17.23 11.25 2.53
N SER A 392 -18.46 11.73 2.48
CA SER A 392 -19.29 11.69 1.26
C SER A 392 -18.75 12.53 0.09
N ASP A 393 -17.78 13.44 0.32
CA ASP A 393 -17.17 14.23 -0.73
C ASP A 393 -16.13 13.43 -1.55
N LEU A 394 -15.76 12.23 -1.07
CA LEU A 394 -14.99 11.22 -1.80
C LEU A 394 -15.87 10.32 -2.71
N ARG A 395 -17.09 10.71 -3.00
CA ARG A 395 -18.21 9.91 -3.48
C ARG A 395 -18.02 9.15 -4.82
N GLU A 396 -17.08 9.56 -5.65
CA GLU A 396 -16.69 8.79 -6.85
C GLU A 396 -15.74 7.63 -6.53
N SER A 397 -15.41 7.45 -5.26
CA SER A 397 -14.36 6.58 -4.76
C SER A 397 -14.78 5.88 -3.46
N GLY A 398 -16.00 5.32 -3.39
CA GLY A 398 -16.44 4.55 -2.22
C GLY A 398 -15.48 3.43 -1.81
N ALA A 399 -14.68 2.94 -2.76
CA ALA A 399 -13.62 1.98 -2.48
C ALA A 399 -12.44 2.60 -1.73
N ILE A 400 -12.07 3.86 -2.00
CA ILE A 400 -11.03 4.55 -1.22
C ILE A 400 -11.44 4.60 0.26
N GLU A 401 -12.72 4.88 0.52
CA GLU A 401 -13.25 4.88 1.88
C GLU A 401 -13.10 3.51 2.55
N GLN A 402 -13.29 2.42 1.83
CA GLN A 402 -13.17 1.06 2.38
C GLN A 402 -11.70 0.64 2.57
N ASP A 403 -10.85 0.90 1.58
CA ASP A 403 -9.48 0.39 1.51
C ASP A 403 -8.51 1.19 2.38
N ALA A 404 -8.68 2.53 2.48
CA ALA A 404 -7.79 3.39 3.27
C ALA A 404 -7.90 3.12 4.78
N ASP A 405 -6.77 3.16 5.45
CA ASP A 405 -6.66 3.02 6.91
C ASP A 405 -6.79 4.37 7.61
N LEU A 406 -6.27 5.42 6.98
CA LEU A 406 -6.33 6.80 7.43
C LEU A 406 -6.79 7.69 6.27
N ILE A 407 -7.80 8.54 6.50
CA ILE A 407 -8.26 9.55 5.55
C ILE A 407 -8.25 10.91 6.24
N CYS A 408 -7.47 11.82 5.66
CA CYS A 408 -7.34 13.19 6.12
C CYS A 408 -7.83 14.16 5.05
N PHE A 409 -8.59 15.16 5.48
CA PHE A 409 -8.99 16.26 4.63
C PHE A 409 -8.23 17.53 5.00
N ILE A 410 -7.82 18.28 3.98
CA ILE A 410 -7.22 19.60 4.18
C ILE A 410 -8.27 20.65 3.87
N TYR A 411 -8.52 21.53 4.85
CA TYR A 411 -9.39 22.67 4.73
C TYR A 411 -8.68 23.94 5.17
N ARG A 412 -8.84 25.01 4.39
CA ARG A 412 -8.36 26.35 4.71
C ARG A 412 -9.49 27.34 4.46
N ASP A 413 -9.98 27.96 5.54
CA ASP A 413 -11.13 28.85 5.46
C ASP A 413 -10.85 30.08 4.60
N GLU A 414 -9.63 30.63 4.66
CA GLU A 414 -9.21 31.80 3.88
C GLU A 414 -9.34 31.64 2.35
N VAL A 415 -9.37 30.39 1.84
CA VAL A 415 -9.53 30.13 0.39
C VAL A 415 -10.96 30.43 -0.06
N TYR A 416 -11.92 30.25 0.83
CA TYR A 416 -13.33 30.55 0.56
C TYR A 416 -13.79 31.89 1.12
N ASN A 417 -13.21 32.32 2.23
CA ASN A 417 -13.54 33.53 2.97
C ASN A 417 -12.28 34.40 3.10
N PRO A 418 -12.06 35.38 2.19
CA PRO A 418 -10.88 36.25 2.25
C PRO A 418 -10.73 37.02 3.57
N ASP A 419 -11.87 37.29 4.26
CA ASP A 419 -11.91 38.01 5.54
C ASP A 419 -11.96 37.05 6.74
N SER A 420 -11.57 35.79 6.57
CA SER A 420 -11.53 34.80 7.63
C SER A 420 -10.63 35.26 8.80
N PRO A 421 -11.09 35.09 10.06
CA PRO A 421 -10.23 35.32 11.22
C PRO A 421 -9.10 34.26 11.34
N ASP A 422 -9.28 33.09 10.69
CA ASP A 422 -8.31 31.99 10.69
C ASP A 422 -7.37 32.05 9.46
N ARG A 423 -6.89 33.23 9.08
CA ARG A 423 -5.94 33.38 7.96
C ARG A 423 -4.64 32.65 8.27
N GLY A 424 -4.13 31.90 7.28
CA GLY A 424 -2.91 31.10 7.41
C GLY A 424 -3.11 29.83 8.25
N VAL A 425 -4.34 29.54 8.73
CA VAL A 425 -4.63 28.30 9.44
C VAL A 425 -5.15 27.25 8.46
N ALA A 426 -4.61 26.07 8.56
CA ALA A 426 -5.07 24.87 7.87
C ALA A 426 -5.64 23.86 8.88
N GLU A 427 -6.84 23.39 8.66
CA GLU A 427 -7.45 22.31 9.40
C GLU A 427 -7.14 20.98 8.69
N ILE A 428 -6.47 20.07 9.38
CA ILE A 428 -6.27 18.68 8.95
C ILE A 428 -7.32 17.85 9.67
N ILE A 429 -8.37 17.50 8.94
CA ILE A 429 -9.54 16.80 9.48
C ILE A 429 -9.34 15.30 9.25
N ILE A 430 -9.12 14.53 10.30
CA ILE A 430 -9.06 13.06 10.26
C ILE A 430 -10.50 12.56 10.19
N GLY A 431 -10.96 12.20 9.00
CA GLY A 431 -12.32 11.71 8.75
C GLY A 431 -12.48 10.21 8.95
N LYS A 432 -11.39 9.45 8.79
CA LYS A 432 -11.33 8.02 9.06
C LYS A 432 -9.98 7.65 9.65
N GLN A 433 -9.97 6.81 10.65
CA GLN A 433 -8.77 6.16 11.20
C GLN A 433 -9.16 4.79 11.76
N ARG A 434 -8.48 3.71 11.29
CA ARG A 434 -8.80 2.36 11.77
C ARG A 434 -8.29 2.09 13.18
N ASN A 435 -7.12 2.65 13.50
CA ASN A 435 -6.39 2.32 14.73
C ASN A 435 -6.21 3.52 15.66
N GLY A 436 -7.09 4.52 15.59
CA GLY A 436 -6.98 5.71 16.43
C GLY A 436 -8.22 6.62 16.35
N PRO A 437 -8.19 7.77 17.03
CA PRO A 437 -9.31 8.70 17.09
C PRO A 437 -9.44 9.53 15.81
N ILE A 438 -10.66 9.85 15.42
CA ILE A 438 -10.95 10.90 14.44
C ILE A 438 -10.91 12.27 15.13
N GLY A 439 -10.76 13.33 14.35
CA GLY A 439 -10.76 14.70 14.87
C GLY A 439 -10.00 15.67 13.96
N THR A 440 -9.80 16.88 14.42
CA THR A 440 -9.15 17.93 13.66
C THR A 440 -7.84 18.34 14.35
N THR A 441 -6.79 18.52 13.57
CA THR A 441 -5.52 19.14 13.98
C THR A 441 -5.38 20.44 13.21
N ARG A 442 -4.97 21.52 13.87
CA ARG A 442 -4.69 22.79 13.23
C ARG A 442 -3.21 22.92 12.96
N LEU A 443 -2.86 23.39 11.77
CA LEU A 443 -1.50 23.72 11.36
C LEU A 443 -1.48 25.14 10.80
N THR A 444 -0.30 25.78 10.84
CA THR A 444 -0.07 27.05 10.16
C THR A 444 0.42 26.76 8.73
N PHE A 445 -0.22 27.35 7.73
CA PHE A 445 0.20 27.27 6.34
C PHE A 445 0.89 28.56 5.88
N LEU A 446 2.18 28.47 5.62
CA LEU A 446 2.99 29.55 5.10
C LEU A 446 3.04 29.44 3.57
N GLY A 447 2.06 30.01 2.89
CA GLY A 447 1.85 29.86 1.45
C GLY A 447 3.04 30.30 0.61
N GLN A 448 3.74 31.38 1.03
CA GLN A 448 4.95 31.89 0.37
C GLN A 448 6.11 30.88 0.34
N TYR A 449 6.18 29.99 1.34
CA TYR A 449 7.19 28.94 1.44
C TYR A 449 6.66 27.55 1.08
N THR A 450 5.37 27.43 0.74
CA THR A 450 4.66 26.14 0.53
C THR A 450 4.85 25.16 1.70
N ARG A 451 4.81 25.71 2.93
CA ARG A 451 5.19 24.99 4.14
C ARG A 451 4.06 24.96 5.17
N PHE A 452 3.84 23.79 5.76
CA PHE A 452 3.02 23.62 6.95
C PHE A 452 3.92 23.58 8.20
N GLU A 453 3.47 24.25 9.25
CA GLU A 453 4.15 24.27 10.56
C GLU A 453 3.14 24.00 11.68
N SER A 454 3.62 23.61 12.84
CA SER A 454 2.78 23.43 14.03
C SER A 454 2.05 24.74 14.36
N TYR A 455 0.78 24.64 14.70
CA TYR A 455 -0.03 25.79 15.07
C TYR A 455 0.33 26.27 16.47
N ALA A 456 0.76 27.54 16.59
CA ALA A 456 1.03 28.20 17.87
C ALA A 456 0.00 29.34 18.05
N PRO A 457 -0.99 29.19 18.93
CA PRO A 457 -2.05 30.19 19.12
C PRO A 457 -1.56 31.56 19.61
N GLU A 458 -0.38 31.61 20.20
CA GLU A 458 0.17 32.85 20.78
C GLU A 458 0.74 33.84 19.73
N PHE A 459 0.89 33.42 18.48
CA PHE A 459 1.45 34.26 17.42
C PHE A 459 0.44 35.03 16.57
N TYR A 460 -0.88 34.84 16.80
CA TYR A 460 -1.90 35.64 16.14
C TYR A 460 -2.42 36.68 17.15
N PRO A 461 -2.06 37.99 17.02
CA PRO A 461 -2.68 39.04 17.84
C PRO A 461 -4.18 39.02 17.52
N ALA A 462 -4.99 38.72 18.53
CA ALA A 462 -6.41 38.97 18.49
C ALA A 462 -6.63 40.41 17.98
N GLY A 463 -7.38 40.53 16.88
CA GLY A 463 -7.56 41.80 16.18
C GLY A 463 -7.74 42.96 17.12
N SER A 464 -7.04 44.05 16.85
CA SER A 464 -7.16 45.34 17.51
C SER A 464 -8.63 45.78 17.50
N GLY A 465 -9.35 45.41 18.56
CA GLY A 465 -10.66 45.94 18.88
C GLY A 465 -10.51 47.39 19.30
N HIS A 466 -11.12 48.28 18.58
CA HIS A 466 -11.31 49.68 18.94
C HIS A 466 -11.69 49.80 20.43
N GLU A 467 -10.81 50.38 21.22
CA GLU A 467 -11.18 50.97 22.52
C GLU A 467 -12.10 52.18 22.25
N SER A 468 -13.36 52.01 22.48
CA SER A 468 -14.24 53.14 22.74
C SER A 468 -14.10 53.52 24.20
N SER A 469 -13.33 54.58 24.43
CA SER A 469 -13.27 55.33 25.69
C SER A 469 -14.67 55.73 26.15
N ASN A 470 -15.06 55.28 27.34
CA ASN A 470 -16.11 55.95 28.09
C ASN A 470 -15.66 56.16 29.52
N HIS A 471 -15.40 57.45 29.84
CA HIS A 471 -15.12 57.98 31.16
C HIS A 471 -16.38 57.90 32.04
N GLY A 472 -16.24 57.38 33.26
CA GLY A 472 -17.23 57.47 34.31
C GLY A 472 -16.66 57.13 35.66
N ALA A 473 -16.40 58.15 36.45
CA ALA A 473 -15.76 58.19 37.76
C ALA A 473 -16.56 57.51 38.90
N PRO A 474 -16.01 57.32 40.07
CA PRO A 474 -16.40 56.35 41.10
C PRO A 474 -17.35 56.89 42.15
N ARG A 475 -18.17 56.02 42.75
CA ARG A 475 -18.79 56.31 44.06
C ARG A 475 -18.69 55.13 45.01
N SER A 476 -18.18 55.51 46.18
CA SER A 476 -17.98 54.83 47.43
C SER A 476 -19.24 54.31 48.12
N GLY A 477 -19.06 53.28 48.92
CA GLY A 477 -19.71 53.22 50.23
C GLY A 477 -20.64 52.04 50.48
N GLY A 478 -20.39 51.33 51.55
CA GLY A 478 -21.42 50.80 52.40
C GLY A 478 -21.34 49.34 52.83
N ALA A 479 -20.86 49.15 54.02
CA ALA A 479 -20.79 47.90 54.79
C ALA A 479 -22.18 47.41 55.25
N GLY A 480 -22.25 46.13 55.69
CA GLY A 480 -23.33 45.59 56.56
C GLY A 480 -23.66 44.15 56.17
N SER A 481 -23.10 43.17 56.78
CA SER A 481 -23.31 42.40 58.02
C SER A 481 -24.59 41.53 58.04
N GLN A 482 -24.35 40.28 58.45
CA GLN A 482 -25.22 39.34 59.18
C GLN A 482 -26.36 38.66 58.42
N SER A 483 -26.55 37.39 58.42
CA SER A 483 -26.54 36.25 59.34
C SER A 483 -27.74 35.36 59.09
N ALA A 484 -27.52 34.09 59.28
CA ALA A 484 -28.44 33.07 59.87
C ALA A 484 -29.46 32.35 59.04
N ALA A 485 -29.20 31.07 58.87
CA ALA A 485 -29.99 29.93 59.43
C ALA A 485 -31.36 29.57 58.85
N GLY A 486 -31.52 28.28 58.59
CA GLY A 486 -32.78 27.55 58.74
C GLY A 486 -33.05 26.55 57.62
N LYS A 487 -32.70 25.33 57.81
CA LYS A 487 -33.48 24.15 58.22
C LYS A 487 -34.72 23.80 57.39
N GLY A 488 -34.68 22.47 57.01
CA GLY A 488 -35.88 21.63 56.85
C GLY A 488 -36.15 21.27 55.39
N GLY A 489 -36.20 20.04 54.97
CA GLY A 489 -36.70 18.85 55.54
C GLY A 489 -37.74 18.28 54.59
N GLY A 490 -37.65 16.98 54.32
CA GLY A 490 -38.84 16.23 53.90
C GLY A 490 -38.69 15.53 52.52
N ALA A 491 -38.24 14.28 52.52
CA ALA A 491 -39.02 13.07 52.29
C ALA A 491 -39.61 12.86 50.87
N GLY A 492 -39.20 11.76 50.27
CA GLY A 492 -39.73 11.08 49.09
C GLY A 492 -41.20 10.61 49.28
N PRO A 493 -41.73 9.62 48.55
CA PRO A 493 -41.12 8.52 47.82
C PRO A 493 -41.82 8.11 46.47
N ALA A 494 -41.19 7.15 45.78
CA ALA A 494 -41.76 5.95 45.15
C ALA A 494 -42.76 5.98 43.99
N GLY A 495 -42.48 5.08 43.06
CA GLY A 495 -43.41 4.41 42.16
C GLY A 495 -43.13 4.62 40.70
N GLY A 496 -42.68 3.71 39.89
CA GLY A 496 -43.20 2.41 39.67
C GLY A 496 -43.59 2.25 38.22
N GLY A 497 -43.09 1.28 37.54
CA GLY A 497 -43.87 0.52 36.62
C GLY A 497 -43.57 0.60 35.13
N ARG A 498 -42.87 -0.41 34.66
CA ARG A 498 -43.19 -1.25 33.49
C ARG A 498 -43.69 -0.61 32.17
N ARG A 499 -43.01 -0.69 31.05
CA ARG A 499 -43.02 -1.86 30.10
C ARG A 499 -41.83 -1.72 29.17
#